data_4c81896a8cd3cd5314814b6bec244b18
#
_entry.id   4c81896a8cd3cd5314814b6bec244b18
#
_cell.length_a   1.000
_cell.length_b   1.000
_cell.length_c   1.000
_cell.angle_alpha   90.00
_cell.angle_beta   90.00
_cell.angle_gamma   90.00
#
_symmetry.space_group_name_H-M   'P 1'
#
loop_
_entity.id
_entity.type
_entity.pdbx_description
1 polymer ?
#
loop_
_entity_poly.entity_id
_entity_poly.type
_entity_poly.pdbx_seq_one_letter_code
_entity_poly.pdbx_strand_id
1 'polypeptide(L)'
;MKLIVCAGTRLKEGWTSHDVQGEVDIKCELWELPEHVEKESVEEAEFTHALEHFPMAETVEVLKLIHSLMKKGGKLYIEVPNFYWHAEQIITDPYNRQIVEYAFGGQLDKWDFHYNGFTPEILAEDLREAGFEIESLQPHSSIECRAVKL
;
A
#
# COMPACT_ATOMS: atom_id res chain seq x y z
N MET A 1 -14.12 9.21 8.52
CA MET A 1 -12.75 9.73 8.74
C MET A 1 -11.88 9.53 7.52
N LYS A 2 -10.73 10.23 7.41
CA LYS A 2 -9.70 9.99 6.40
C LYS A 2 -8.48 9.36 7.08
N LEU A 3 -7.89 8.33 6.47
CA LEU A 3 -6.85 7.51 7.09
C LEU A 3 -5.64 7.35 6.17
N ILE A 4 -4.44 7.59 6.69
CA ILE A 4 -3.18 7.19 6.05
C ILE A 4 -2.71 5.92 6.76
N VAL A 5 -2.68 4.82 6.03
CA VAL A 5 -2.26 3.51 6.53
C VAL A 5 -0.77 3.33 6.23
N CYS A 6 -0.01 2.91 7.22
CA CYS A 6 1.46 2.79 7.14
C CYS A 6 2.09 4.10 6.62
N ALA A 7 1.84 5.17 7.38
CA ALA A 7 2.11 6.54 6.96
C ALA A 7 3.61 6.85 6.78
N GLY A 8 4.49 6.16 7.53
CA GLY A 8 5.89 6.55 7.61
C GLY A 8 6.01 7.98 8.12
N THR A 9 6.52 8.86 7.28
CA THR A 9 6.62 10.31 7.57
C THR A 9 5.55 11.15 6.87
N ARG A 10 4.59 10.51 6.17
CA ARG A 10 3.52 11.21 5.43
C ARG A 10 2.40 11.59 6.39
N LEU A 11 2.33 12.86 6.73
CA LEU A 11 1.27 13.43 7.54
C LEU A 11 0.48 14.44 6.72
N LYS A 12 -0.84 14.45 6.86
CA LYS A 12 -1.75 15.39 6.18
C LYS A 12 -2.72 16.01 7.19
N GLU A 13 -2.92 17.31 7.11
CA GLU A 13 -3.90 17.99 7.93
C GLU A 13 -5.32 17.44 7.68
N GLY A 14 -6.02 17.11 8.74
CA GLY A 14 -7.37 16.51 8.70
C GLY A 14 -7.40 15.02 8.37
N TRP A 15 -6.26 14.35 8.31
CA TRP A 15 -6.14 12.90 8.18
C TRP A 15 -5.61 12.29 9.46
N THR A 16 -6.10 11.12 9.82
CA THR A 16 -5.54 10.29 10.89
C THR A 16 -4.42 9.44 10.30
N SER A 17 -3.26 9.45 10.91
CA SER A 17 -2.08 8.68 10.50
C SER A 17 -1.93 7.41 11.33
N HIS A 18 -1.58 6.30 10.67
CA HIS A 18 -1.28 5.02 11.30
C HIS A 18 0.08 4.51 10.83
N ASP A 19 0.89 3.98 11.76
CA ASP A 19 2.13 3.24 11.47
C ASP A 19 2.57 2.43 12.70
N VAL A 20 3.50 1.49 12.52
CA VAL A 20 4.18 0.77 13.60
C VAL A 20 5.26 1.61 14.26
N GLN A 21 5.75 2.62 13.55
CA GLN A 21 6.87 3.48 13.94
C GLN A 21 6.49 4.97 13.86
N GLY A 22 7.41 5.83 14.28
CA GLY A 22 7.29 7.27 14.11
C GLY A 22 6.32 7.94 15.08
N GLU A 23 6.05 9.21 14.78
CA GLU A 23 5.07 10.05 15.49
C GLU A 23 3.79 10.12 14.67
N VAL A 24 2.87 9.18 14.94
CA VAL A 24 1.59 9.02 14.25
C VAL A 24 0.45 9.00 15.26
N ASP A 25 -0.78 9.24 14.79
CA ASP A 25 -1.97 9.28 15.66
C ASP A 25 -2.33 7.90 16.23
N ILE A 26 -2.17 6.84 15.41
CA ILE A 26 -2.42 5.45 15.80
C ILE A 26 -1.12 4.66 15.59
N LYS A 27 -0.51 4.22 16.68
CA LYS A 27 0.73 3.47 16.65
C LYS A 27 0.50 2.02 17.04
N CYS A 28 0.39 1.14 16.02
CA CYS A 28 0.18 -0.30 16.21
C CYS A 28 0.57 -1.08 14.95
N GLU A 29 0.62 -2.40 15.05
CA GLU A 29 0.71 -3.27 13.86
C GLU A 29 -0.58 -3.12 13.01
N LEU A 30 -0.48 -3.33 11.69
CA LEU A 30 -1.63 -3.20 10.80
C LEU A 30 -2.81 -4.10 11.23
N TRP A 31 -2.51 -5.30 11.71
CA TRP A 31 -3.52 -6.29 12.12
C TRP A 31 -4.30 -5.87 13.37
N GLU A 32 -3.74 -4.95 14.17
CA GLU A 32 -4.38 -4.38 15.36
C GLU A 32 -5.22 -3.13 15.03
N LEU A 33 -5.07 -2.58 13.82
CA LEU A 33 -5.77 -1.35 13.40
C LEU A 33 -7.30 -1.41 13.59
N PRO A 34 -8.00 -2.56 13.41
CA PRO A 34 -9.44 -2.66 13.71
C PRO A 34 -9.82 -2.48 15.20
N GLU A 35 -8.85 -2.48 16.12
CA GLU A 35 -9.09 -2.16 17.53
C GLU A 35 -9.15 -0.64 17.77
N HIS A 36 -8.59 0.16 16.84
CA HIS A 36 -8.47 1.60 16.93
C HIS A 36 -9.38 2.35 15.94
N VAL A 37 -9.79 1.69 14.86
CA VAL A 37 -10.62 2.27 13.80
C VAL A 37 -11.89 1.44 13.64
N GLU A 38 -13.03 2.09 13.81
CA GLU A 38 -14.34 1.45 13.67
C GLU A 38 -14.56 0.98 12.22
N LYS A 39 -15.14 -0.21 12.07
CA LYS A 39 -15.52 -0.76 10.77
C LYS A 39 -16.47 0.21 10.06
N GLU A 40 -16.31 0.32 8.74
CA GLU A 40 -17.14 1.17 7.89
C GLU A 40 -17.14 2.66 8.30
N SER A 41 -16.06 3.15 8.92
CA SER A 41 -15.91 4.54 9.33
C SER A 41 -15.03 5.36 8.38
N VAL A 42 -14.15 4.72 7.61
CA VAL A 42 -13.18 5.38 6.73
C VAL A 42 -13.81 5.73 5.38
N GLU A 43 -13.80 7.01 5.03
CA GLU A 43 -14.33 7.51 3.75
C GLU A 43 -13.26 7.69 2.67
N GLU A 44 -12.02 7.99 3.10
CA GLU A 44 -10.85 8.03 2.23
C GLU A 44 -9.69 7.35 2.94
N ALA A 45 -8.96 6.49 2.24
CA ALA A 45 -7.74 5.85 2.72
C ALA A 45 -6.59 6.05 1.72
N GLU A 46 -5.38 6.26 2.25
CA GLU A 46 -4.13 6.22 1.48
C GLU A 46 -3.25 5.10 2.00
N PHE A 47 -2.70 4.31 1.08
CA PHE A 47 -1.80 3.21 1.36
C PHE A 47 -0.68 3.22 0.33
N THR A 48 0.41 3.91 0.62
CA THR A 48 1.45 4.27 -0.34
C THR A 48 2.80 3.72 0.11
N HIS A 49 3.46 2.97 -0.77
CA HIS A 49 4.75 2.32 -0.50
C HIS A 49 4.74 1.55 0.83
N ALA A 50 3.77 0.65 0.95
CA ALA A 50 3.55 -0.11 2.17
C ALA A 50 3.14 -1.57 1.90
N LEU A 51 2.33 -1.83 0.87
CA LEU A 51 1.83 -3.18 0.58
C LEU A 51 2.96 -4.15 0.21
N GLU A 52 4.02 -3.67 -0.42
CA GLU A 52 5.22 -4.44 -0.78
C GLU A 52 6.00 -4.96 0.44
N HIS A 53 5.79 -4.37 1.61
CA HIS A 53 6.41 -4.80 2.87
C HIS A 53 5.69 -5.98 3.53
N PHE A 54 4.56 -6.42 2.98
CA PHE A 54 3.84 -7.61 3.45
C PHE A 54 4.16 -8.82 2.57
N PRO A 55 4.21 -10.05 3.16
CA PRO A 55 4.38 -11.28 2.36
C PRO A 55 3.30 -11.43 1.30
N MET A 56 3.65 -12.01 0.14
CA MET A 56 2.69 -12.26 -0.95
C MET A 56 1.43 -12.99 -0.48
N ALA A 57 1.58 -13.96 0.42
CA ALA A 57 0.46 -14.74 0.95
C ALA A 57 -0.53 -13.90 1.79
N GLU A 58 -0.12 -12.72 2.25
CA GLU A 58 -0.93 -11.85 3.11
C GLU A 58 -1.55 -10.67 2.35
N THR A 59 -1.14 -10.42 1.11
CA THR A 59 -1.53 -9.23 0.33
C THR A 59 -3.03 -9.01 0.29
N VAL A 60 -3.78 -10.04 -0.11
CA VAL A 60 -5.25 -9.93 -0.23
C VAL A 60 -5.90 -9.73 1.13
N GLU A 61 -5.39 -10.35 2.19
CA GLU A 61 -5.95 -10.19 3.54
C GLU A 61 -5.66 -8.78 4.10
N VAL A 62 -4.50 -8.21 3.82
CA VAL A 62 -4.19 -6.78 4.11
C VAL A 62 -5.20 -5.87 3.42
N LEU A 63 -5.46 -6.08 2.14
CA LEU A 63 -6.42 -5.29 1.38
C LEU A 63 -7.85 -5.48 1.89
N LYS A 64 -8.26 -6.71 2.27
CA LYS A 64 -9.55 -6.99 2.89
C LYS A 64 -9.71 -6.32 4.25
N LEU A 65 -8.64 -6.26 5.05
CA LEU A 65 -8.65 -5.52 6.31
C LEU A 65 -8.97 -4.05 6.06
N ILE A 66 -8.22 -3.38 5.16
CA ILE A 66 -8.47 -1.99 4.79
C ILE A 66 -9.89 -1.80 4.27
N HIS A 67 -10.34 -2.69 3.36
CA HIS A 67 -11.70 -2.69 2.84
C HIS A 67 -12.75 -2.76 3.96
N SER A 68 -12.53 -3.57 5.00
CA SER A 68 -13.47 -3.72 6.12
C SER A 68 -13.65 -2.44 6.93
N LEU A 69 -12.61 -1.61 7.02
CA LEU A 69 -12.64 -0.32 7.72
C LEU A 69 -13.31 0.78 6.90
N MET A 70 -13.35 0.65 5.58
CA MET A 70 -13.89 1.67 4.69
C MET A 70 -15.42 1.63 4.65
N LYS A 71 -16.04 2.80 4.51
CA LYS A 71 -17.46 2.95 4.22
C LYS A 71 -17.78 2.44 2.81
N LYS A 72 -19.01 2.06 2.57
CA LYS A 72 -19.54 1.90 1.22
C LYS A 72 -19.37 3.22 0.44
N GLY A 73 -18.82 3.14 -0.77
CA GLY A 73 -18.42 4.31 -1.57
C GLY A 73 -17.14 4.99 -1.12
N GLY A 74 -16.45 4.42 -0.11
CA GLY A 74 -15.15 4.94 0.36
C GLY A 74 -14.06 4.75 -0.68
N LYS A 75 -13.14 5.73 -0.77
CA LYS A 75 -12.09 5.79 -1.79
C LYS A 75 -10.75 5.38 -1.23
N LEU A 76 -10.08 4.45 -1.89
CA LEU A 76 -8.71 4.04 -1.62
C LEU A 76 -7.78 4.61 -2.69
N TYR A 77 -6.74 5.32 -2.27
CA TYR A 77 -5.55 5.55 -3.07
C TYR A 77 -4.47 4.60 -2.62
N ILE A 78 -3.92 3.83 -3.54
CA ILE A 78 -2.82 2.91 -3.29
C ILE A 78 -1.72 3.12 -4.31
N GLU A 79 -0.48 3.10 -3.84
CA GLU A 79 0.72 3.20 -4.66
C GLU A 79 1.73 2.16 -4.22
N VAL A 80 2.26 1.40 -5.17
CA VAL A 80 3.30 0.38 -4.94
C VAL A 80 4.38 0.49 -6.02
N PRO A 81 5.62 0.05 -5.75
CA PRO A 81 6.66 -0.03 -6.77
C PRO A 81 6.22 -0.92 -7.95
N ASN A 82 6.50 -0.46 -9.18
CA ASN A 82 6.20 -1.23 -10.39
C ASN A 82 7.36 -2.19 -10.69
N PHE A 83 7.20 -3.45 -10.30
CA PHE A 83 8.25 -4.45 -10.48
C PHE A 83 8.57 -4.71 -11.97
N TYR A 84 7.57 -4.60 -12.86
CA TYR A 84 7.79 -4.71 -14.30
C TYR A 84 8.72 -3.60 -14.79
N TRP A 85 8.46 -2.33 -14.42
CA TRP A 85 9.32 -1.20 -14.78
C TRP A 85 10.75 -1.38 -14.23
N HIS A 86 10.91 -1.83 -12.98
CA HIS A 86 12.23 -2.09 -12.40
C HIS A 86 12.98 -3.19 -13.17
N ALA A 87 12.31 -4.25 -13.58
CA ALA A 87 12.91 -5.31 -14.40
C ALA A 87 13.42 -4.78 -15.75
N GLU A 88 12.64 -3.92 -16.42
CA GLU A 88 13.08 -3.28 -17.67
C GLU A 88 14.32 -2.38 -17.45
N GLN A 89 14.36 -1.62 -16.35
CA GLN A 89 15.53 -0.80 -16.03
C GLN A 89 16.78 -1.63 -15.77
N ILE A 90 16.65 -2.76 -15.06
CA ILE A 90 17.79 -3.69 -14.81
C ILE A 90 18.30 -4.30 -16.12
N ILE A 91 17.43 -4.64 -17.06
CA ILE A 91 17.82 -5.16 -18.38
C ILE A 91 18.60 -4.09 -19.17
N THR A 92 18.18 -2.83 -19.05
CA THR A 92 18.79 -1.69 -19.77
C THR A 92 20.11 -1.25 -19.16
N ASP A 93 20.19 -1.22 -17.82
CA ASP A 93 21.39 -0.87 -17.06
C ASP A 93 21.60 -1.84 -15.89
N PRO A 94 22.29 -2.99 -16.11
CA PRO A 94 22.48 -4.01 -15.08
C PRO A 94 23.44 -3.60 -13.95
N TYR A 95 24.07 -2.43 -14.05
CA TYR A 95 24.92 -1.87 -12.99
C TYR A 95 24.19 -0.90 -12.08
N ASN A 96 22.94 -0.58 -12.37
CA ASN A 96 22.14 0.34 -11.56
C ASN A 96 21.69 -0.28 -10.25
N ARG A 97 22.52 -0.14 -9.22
CA ARG A 97 22.27 -0.69 -7.88
C ARG A 97 21.00 -0.11 -7.25
N GLN A 98 20.69 1.15 -7.50
CA GLN A 98 19.49 1.80 -6.94
C GLN A 98 18.19 1.12 -7.41
N ILE A 99 18.13 0.66 -8.64
CA ILE A 99 16.97 -0.11 -9.13
C ILE A 99 16.85 -1.45 -8.40
N VAL A 100 17.99 -2.10 -8.12
CA VAL A 100 17.99 -3.34 -7.33
C VAL A 100 17.51 -3.07 -5.88
N GLU A 101 17.93 -1.96 -5.26
CA GLU A 101 17.46 -1.56 -3.95
C GLU A 101 15.94 -1.32 -3.94
N TYR A 102 15.39 -0.68 -4.95
CA TYR A 102 13.93 -0.50 -5.06
C TYR A 102 13.17 -1.83 -5.17
N ALA A 103 13.77 -2.86 -5.74
CA ALA A 103 13.15 -4.18 -5.82
C ALA A 103 13.13 -4.93 -4.48
N PHE A 104 14.12 -4.67 -3.61
CA PHE A 104 14.31 -5.41 -2.35
C PHE A 104 14.07 -4.59 -1.09
N GLY A 105 13.81 -3.28 -1.21
CA GLY A 105 13.74 -2.32 -0.11
C GLY A 105 15.12 -1.86 0.36
N GLY A 106 15.15 -0.83 1.18
CA GLY A 106 16.39 -0.24 1.71
C GLY A 106 17.09 -1.11 2.75
N GLN A 107 16.36 -2.04 3.37
CA GLN A 107 16.84 -3.01 4.36
C GLN A 107 17.54 -2.38 5.58
N LEU A 108 17.10 -1.16 5.94
CA LEU A 108 17.65 -0.41 7.07
C LEU A 108 17.18 -0.98 8.42
N ASP A 109 15.97 -1.55 8.44
CA ASP A 109 15.41 -2.25 9.59
C ASP A 109 14.47 -3.38 9.10
N LYS A 110 13.83 -4.09 10.06
CA LYS A 110 12.96 -5.24 9.74
C LYS A 110 11.69 -4.86 8.94
N TRP A 111 11.32 -3.59 8.90
CA TRP A 111 10.15 -3.07 8.21
C TRP A 111 10.46 -2.52 6.82
N ASP A 112 11.74 -2.42 6.45
CA ASP A 112 12.21 -1.81 5.21
C ASP A 112 12.62 -2.86 4.15
N PHE A 113 12.10 -4.09 4.27
CA PHE A 113 12.26 -5.15 3.28
C PHE A 113 11.03 -5.22 2.38
N HIS A 114 11.25 -5.32 1.06
CA HIS A 114 10.19 -5.67 0.13
C HIS A 114 10.07 -7.19 0.03
N TYR A 115 8.96 -7.74 0.51
CA TYR A 115 8.64 -9.16 0.46
C TYR A 115 7.77 -9.52 -0.75
N ASN A 116 7.29 -8.51 -1.47
CA ASN A 116 6.39 -8.65 -2.60
C ASN A 116 6.76 -7.68 -3.72
N GLY A 117 6.40 -8.04 -4.96
CA GLY A 117 6.55 -7.19 -6.14
C GLY A 117 5.26 -7.19 -6.96
N PHE A 118 4.85 -6.02 -7.43
CA PHE A 118 3.60 -5.84 -8.15
C PHE A 118 3.83 -5.48 -9.62
N THR A 119 3.03 -6.11 -10.49
CA THR A 119 2.71 -5.58 -11.80
C THR A 119 1.31 -4.94 -11.76
N PRO A 120 0.94 -4.11 -12.75
CA PRO A 120 -0.40 -3.53 -12.81
C PRO A 120 -1.51 -4.57 -12.75
N GLU A 121 -1.31 -5.72 -13.40
CA GLU A 121 -2.26 -6.82 -13.47
C GLU A 121 -2.43 -7.51 -12.12
N ILE A 122 -1.33 -7.82 -11.44
CA ILE A 122 -1.33 -8.46 -10.11
C ILE A 122 -2.02 -7.56 -9.10
N LEU A 123 -1.64 -6.28 -9.02
CA LEU A 123 -2.30 -5.33 -8.10
C LEU A 123 -3.80 -5.22 -8.38
N ALA A 124 -4.19 -5.18 -9.66
CA ALA A 124 -5.59 -5.09 -10.05
C ALA A 124 -6.39 -6.35 -9.68
N GLU A 125 -5.79 -7.53 -9.79
CA GLU A 125 -6.40 -8.80 -9.39
C GLU A 125 -6.60 -8.85 -7.88
N ASP A 126 -5.55 -8.55 -7.10
CA ASP A 126 -5.58 -8.54 -5.63
C ASP A 126 -6.62 -7.55 -5.08
N LEU A 127 -6.70 -6.34 -5.65
CA LEU A 127 -7.71 -5.35 -5.26
C LEU A 127 -9.14 -5.83 -5.52
N ARG A 128 -9.41 -6.47 -6.69
CA ARG A 128 -10.72 -7.01 -7.01
C ARG A 128 -11.09 -8.18 -6.09
N GLU A 129 -10.13 -9.05 -5.79
CA GLU A 129 -10.33 -10.15 -4.83
C GLU A 129 -10.63 -9.65 -3.42
N ALA A 130 -10.04 -8.52 -3.03
CA ALA A 130 -10.32 -7.86 -1.76
C ALA A 130 -11.67 -7.10 -1.74
N GLY A 131 -12.38 -6.99 -2.87
CA GLY A 131 -13.70 -6.37 -2.96
C GLY A 131 -13.71 -4.93 -3.45
N PHE A 132 -12.60 -4.43 -3.97
CA PHE A 132 -12.54 -3.08 -4.55
C PHE A 132 -12.90 -3.07 -6.03
N GLU A 133 -13.58 -2.01 -6.46
CA GLU A 133 -13.69 -1.64 -7.87
C GLU A 133 -12.61 -0.60 -8.21
N ILE A 134 -11.91 -0.81 -9.32
CA ILE A 134 -10.82 0.07 -9.76
C ILE A 134 -11.40 1.21 -10.60
N GLU A 135 -11.21 2.45 -10.16
CA GLU A 135 -11.58 3.66 -10.91
C GLU A 135 -10.49 4.06 -11.92
N SER A 136 -9.22 3.97 -11.51
CA SER A 136 -8.07 4.26 -12.38
C SER A 136 -6.82 3.52 -11.91
N LEU A 137 -5.97 3.16 -12.88
CA LEU A 137 -4.67 2.54 -12.62
C LEU A 137 -3.67 3.14 -13.62
N GLN A 138 -2.58 3.71 -13.10
CA GLN A 138 -1.54 4.39 -13.88
C GLN A 138 -0.17 3.76 -13.57
N PRO A 139 0.38 2.96 -14.51
CA PRO A 139 1.68 2.32 -14.34
C PRO A 139 2.81 3.23 -14.85
N HIS A 140 3.61 3.70 -13.91
CA HIS A 140 4.88 4.39 -14.15
C HIS A 140 6.00 3.62 -13.45
N SER A 141 6.99 4.30 -12.86
CA SER A 141 7.97 3.69 -11.96
C SER A 141 7.31 3.10 -10.69
N SER A 142 6.20 3.70 -10.27
CA SER A 142 5.22 3.13 -9.34
C SER A 142 3.92 2.84 -10.07
N ILE A 143 3.06 2.02 -9.48
CA ILE A 143 1.69 1.79 -9.91
C ILE A 143 0.80 2.60 -8.98
N GLU A 144 0.18 3.65 -9.50
CA GLU A 144 -0.81 4.45 -8.79
C GLU A 144 -2.21 3.93 -9.11
N CYS A 145 -2.98 3.57 -8.11
CA CYS A 145 -4.33 3.08 -8.30
C CYS A 145 -5.33 3.82 -7.40
N ARG A 146 -6.48 4.16 -7.97
CA ARG A 146 -7.66 4.63 -7.25
C ARG A 146 -8.73 3.57 -7.36
N ALA A 147 -9.25 3.20 -6.21
CA ALA A 147 -10.27 2.16 -6.09
C ALA A 147 -11.38 2.59 -5.13
N VAL A 148 -12.52 1.95 -5.21
CA VAL A 148 -13.70 2.26 -4.39
C VAL A 148 -14.28 0.99 -3.79
N LYS A 149 -14.73 1.05 -2.54
CA LYS A 149 -15.53 0.01 -1.91
C LYS A 149 -16.99 0.15 -2.37
N LEU A 150 -17.55 -0.89 -3.01
CA LEU A 150 -18.96 -0.93 -3.46
C LEU A 150 -19.96 -1.17 -2.31
#